data_4e2017abc6871f3f0383777784771127
#
_entry.id   4e2017abc6871f3f0383777784771127
#
_cell.length_a   1.000
_cell.length_b   1.000
_cell.length_c   1.000
_cell.angle_alpha   90.00
_cell.angle_beta   90.00
_cell.angle_gamma   90.00
#
_symmetry.space_group_name_H-M   'P 1'
#
loop_
_entity.id
_entity.type
_entity.pdbx_description
1 polymer ?
#
loop_
_entity_poly.entity_id
_entity_poly.type
_entity_poly.pdbx_seq_one_letter_code
_entity_poly.pdbx_strand_id
1 'polypeptide(L)'
;MRDILRAVSEGALTPDEAEKRLNLFAVTELEGLANLDAGRNARLGRPEIIRCSGKPVSLAVEMAASILESEDLVILSGATAEHALLLRSNPRAPSVIFEETARLIVARKPGSVEKTRVGRVSVVTAGTSDVPIALQAKIIVETLGVHADLYPDVGISGLHR
;
A
#
# COMPACT_ATOMS: atom_id res chain seq x y z
N MET A 1 3.32 12.43 -22.82
CA MET A 1 4.60 13.11 -22.51
C MET A 1 4.84 14.30 -23.42
N ARG A 2 4.95 14.13 -24.78
CA ARG A 2 5.21 15.26 -25.71
C ARG A 2 4.20 16.41 -25.58
N ASP A 3 2.91 16.12 -25.42
CA ASP A 3 1.87 17.14 -25.30
C ASP A 3 1.97 17.96 -24.00
N ILE A 4 2.41 17.35 -22.90
CA ILE A 4 2.68 18.04 -21.64
C ILE A 4 3.88 19.00 -21.81
N LEU A 5 4.96 18.53 -22.41
CA LEU A 5 6.14 19.36 -22.68
C LEU A 5 5.84 20.52 -23.62
N ARG A 6 4.99 20.30 -24.64
CA ARG A 6 4.51 21.35 -25.53
C ARG A 6 3.69 22.40 -24.78
N ALA A 7 2.74 21.96 -23.93
CA ALA A 7 1.92 22.86 -23.13
C ALA A 7 2.77 23.73 -22.20
N VAL A 8 3.88 23.21 -21.66
CA VAL A 8 4.83 24.02 -20.87
C VAL A 8 5.53 25.05 -21.76
N SER A 9 6.00 24.65 -22.96
CA SER A 9 6.70 25.56 -23.88
C SER A 9 5.81 26.69 -24.41
N GLU A 10 4.51 26.44 -24.51
CA GLU A 10 3.47 27.39 -24.93
C GLU A 10 2.94 28.24 -23.77
N GLY A 11 3.40 28.02 -22.52
CA GLY A 11 2.94 28.71 -21.32
C GLY A 11 1.53 28.33 -20.87
N ALA A 12 0.96 27.28 -21.45
CA ALA A 12 -0.37 26.76 -21.11
C ALA A 12 -0.36 25.88 -19.85
N LEU A 13 0.84 25.47 -19.39
CA LEU A 13 1.06 24.67 -18.19
C LEU A 13 2.29 25.16 -17.46
N THR A 14 2.22 25.28 -16.13
CA THR A 14 3.43 25.57 -15.34
C THR A 14 4.34 24.33 -15.23
N PRO A 15 5.65 24.50 -15.00
CA PRO A 15 6.56 23.38 -14.77
C PRO A 15 6.09 22.45 -13.65
N ASP A 16 5.58 22.99 -12.54
CA ASP A 16 5.08 22.21 -11.39
C ASP A 16 3.84 21.37 -11.73
N GLU A 17 2.94 21.92 -12.57
CA GLU A 17 1.78 21.19 -13.06
C GLU A 17 2.17 20.10 -14.07
N ALA A 18 3.18 20.38 -14.90
CA ALA A 18 3.72 19.40 -15.82
C ALA A 18 4.40 18.25 -15.08
N GLU A 19 5.20 18.55 -14.04
CA GLU A 19 5.82 17.54 -13.19
C GLU A 19 4.78 16.64 -12.53
N LYS A 20 3.73 17.21 -11.92
CA LYS A 20 2.62 16.43 -11.36
C LYS A 20 1.98 15.51 -12.38
N ARG A 21 1.73 15.99 -13.62
CA ARG A 21 1.14 15.16 -14.68
C ARG A 21 2.10 14.08 -15.19
N LEU A 22 3.40 14.35 -15.23
CA LEU A 22 4.41 13.35 -15.63
C LEU A 22 4.58 12.28 -14.55
N ASN A 23 4.57 12.65 -13.28
CA ASN A 23 4.65 11.73 -12.14
C ASN A 23 3.45 10.78 -12.06
N LEU A 24 2.27 11.16 -12.62
CA LEU A 24 1.13 10.23 -12.75
C LEU A 24 1.47 8.98 -13.58
N PHE A 25 2.45 9.05 -14.48
CA PHE A 25 2.86 7.96 -15.37
C PHE A 25 4.26 7.43 -15.04
N ALA A 26 4.81 7.82 -13.89
CA ALA A 26 6.14 7.37 -13.49
C ALA A 26 6.16 5.87 -13.21
N VAL A 27 7.08 5.18 -13.86
CA VAL A 27 7.42 3.78 -13.60
C VAL A 27 8.87 3.75 -13.17
N THR A 28 9.13 3.21 -12.00
CA THR A 28 10.50 2.99 -11.51
C THR A 28 10.90 1.55 -11.80
N GLU A 29 11.93 1.37 -12.61
CA GLU A 29 12.51 0.06 -12.89
C GLU A 29 13.49 -0.31 -11.79
N LEU A 30 13.31 -1.47 -11.18
CA LEU A 30 14.20 -2.06 -10.19
C LEU A 30 15.02 -3.19 -10.85
N GLU A 31 16.28 -2.92 -11.13
CA GLU A 31 17.31 -3.89 -11.60
C GLU A 31 16.82 -4.86 -12.70
N GLY A 32 15.91 -4.44 -13.57
CA GLY A 32 15.31 -5.31 -14.60
C GLY A 32 14.34 -6.37 -14.08
N LEU A 33 14.07 -6.40 -12.76
CA LEU A 33 13.26 -7.43 -12.11
C LEU A 33 11.82 -6.99 -11.81
N ALA A 34 11.59 -5.69 -11.66
CA ALA A 34 10.25 -5.16 -11.38
C ALA A 34 10.06 -3.75 -11.92
N ASN A 35 8.88 -3.49 -12.48
CA ASN A 35 8.42 -2.16 -12.83
C ASN A 35 7.44 -1.68 -11.76
N LEU A 36 7.83 -0.68 -10.99
CA LEU A 36 7.00 -0.08 -9.95
C LEU A 36 6.16 1.06 -10.52
N ASP A 37 4.86 1.02 -10.26
CA ASP A 37 3.93 2.08 -10.63
C ASP A 37 3.98 3.20 -9.57
N ALA A 38 4.98 4.05 -9.64
CA ALA A 38 5.19 5.16 -8.69
C ALA A 38 4.07 6.22 -8.72
N GLY A 39 3.25 6.26 -9.77
CA GLY A 39 2.12 7.19 -9.90
C GLY A 39 0.77 6.65 -9.45
N ARG A 40 0.67 5.44 -8.91
CA ARG A 40 -0.59 4.78 -8.58
C ARG A 40 -1.42 5.55 -7.56
N ASN A 41 -0.82 6.01 -6.47
CA ASN A 41 -1.52 6.75 -5.43
C ASN A 41 -2.11 8.06 -5.97
N ALA A 42 -1.36 8.80 -6.77
CA ALA A 42 -1.80 10.03 -7.40
C ALA A 42 -2.96 9.81 -8.39
N ARG A 43 -2.97 8.67 -9.13
CA ARG A 43 -4.05 8.33 -10.08
C ARG A 43 -5.28 7.73 -9.42
N LEU A 44 -5.09 6.86 -8.44
CA LEU A 44 -6.15 6.01 -7.89
C LEU A 44 -6.53 6.36 -6.44
N GLY A 45 -5.78 7.25 -5.78
CA GLY A 45 -5.99 7.65 -4.38
C GLY A 45 -5.71 6.52 -3.38
N ARG A 46 -5.00 5.47 -3.79
CA ARG A 46 -4.68 4.31 -2.95
C ARG A 46 -3.21 3.92 -3.08
N PRO A 47 -2.58 3.45 -1.98
CA PRO A 47 -1.18 3.05 -1.96
C PRO A 47 -0.93 1.82 -2.81
N GLU A 48 0.34 1.58 -3.13
CA GLU A 48 0.78 0.33 -3.74
C GLU A 48 0.70 -0.81 -2.72
N ILE A 49 0.26 -1.98 -3.21
CA ILE A 49 0.20 -3.22 -2.42
C ILE A 49 1.12 -4.25 -3.07
N ILE A 50 2.23 -4.56 -2.40
CA ILE A 50 3.17 -5.58 -2.83
C ILE A 50 2.69 -6.95 -2.35
N ARG A 51 2.45 -7.88 -3.27
CA ARG A 51 2.24 -9.28 -2.93
C ARG A 51 3.60 -9.96 -2.74
N CYS A 52 3.92 -10.38 -1.51
CA CYS A 52 5.19 -11.03 -1.17
C CYS A 52 5.27 -12.49 -1.63
N SER A 53 4.11 -13.20 -1.70
CA SER A 53 4.09 -14.61 -2.10
C SER A 53 4.74 -14.81 -3.47
N GLY A 54 5.72 -15.71 -3.53
CA GLY A 54 6.45 -16.03 -4.75
C GLY A 54 7.57 -15.05 -5.11
N LYS A 55 7.87 -14.08 -4.24
CA LYS A 55 9.01 -13.18 -4.40
C LYS A 55 10.10 -13.48 -3.36
N PRO A 56 11.38 -13.34 -3.70
CA PRO A 56 12.44 -13.27 -2.71
C PRO A 56 12.18 -12.16 -1.69
N VAL A 57 12.49 -12.41 -0.42
CA VAL A 57 12.26 -11.43 0.67
C VAL A 57 13.00 -10.13 0.38
N SER A 58 14.27 -10.23 -0.04
CA SER A 58 15.10 -9.06 -0.38
C SER A 58 14.47 -8.19 -1.47
N LEU A 59 13.92 -8.81 -2.51
CA LEU A 59 13.26 -8.10 -3.61
C LEU A 59 12.00 -7.37 -3.11
N ALA A 60 11.15 -8.03 -2.32
CA ALA A 60 9.94 -7.39 -1.80
C ALA A 60 10.27 -6.21 -0.88
N VAL A 61 11.32 -6.33 -0.06
CA VAL A 61 11.81 -5.25 0.81
C VAL A 61 12.36 -4.09 0.00
N GLU A 62 13.17 -4.36 -1.03
CA GLU A 62 13.73 -3.30 -1.88
C GLU A 62 12.63 -2.57 -2.68
N MET A 63 11.65 -3.31 -3.21
CA MET A 63 10.46 -2.71 -3.83
C MET A 63 9.74 -1.76 -2.87
N ALA A 64 9.50 -2.20 -1.62
CA ALA A 64 8.83 -1.37 -0.63
C ALA A 64 9.64 -0.13 -0.27
N ALA A 65 10.95 -0.27 -0.09
CA ALA A 65 11.85 0.84 0.21
C ALA A 65 11.89 1.87 -0.94
N SER A 66 11.93 1.40 -2.19
CA SER A 66 11.91 2.26 -3.38
C SER A 66 10.58 3.02 -3.51
N ILE A 67 9.45 2.38 -3.24
CA ILE A 67 8.14 3.05 -3.25
C ILE A 67 8.10 4.15 -2.19
N LEU A 68 8.66 3.92 -1.00
CA LEU A 68 8.70 4.90 0.08
C LEU A 68 9.61 6.12 -0.21
N GLU A 69 10.41 6.12 -1.27
CA GLU A 69 11.12 7.33 -1.71
C GLU A 69 10.16 8.40 -2.25
N SER A 70 9.11 7.98 -2.96
CA SER A 70 8.14 8.86 -3.62
C SER A 70 6.76 8.87 -2.96
N GLU A 71 6.38 7.81 -2.24
CA GLU A 71 5.07 7.63 -1.64
C GLU A 71 5.16 7.61 -0.10
N ASP A 72 4.12 8.04 0.58
CA ASP A 72 4.07 8.07 2.04
C ASP A 72 3.82 6.71 2.69
N LEU A 73 3.33 5.74 1.90
CA LEU A 73 2.79 4.49 2.40
C LEU A 73 2.91 3.38 1.36
N VAL A 74 3.32 2.20 1.81
CA VAL A 74 3.28 0.95 1.06
C VAL A 74 2.72 -0.17 1.95
N ILE A 75 2.00 -1.10 1.35
CA ILE A 75 1.44 -2.27 2.03
C ILE A 75 2.08 -3.53 1.43
N LEU A 76 2.48 -4.50 2.27
CA LEU A 76 2.97 -5.79 1.83
C LEU A 76 2.02 -6.87 2.32
N SER A 77 1.42 -7.64 1.39
CA SER A 77 0.53 -8.77 1.70
C SER A 77 1.24 -10.11 1.54
N GLY A 78 0.90 -11.09 2.37
CA GLY A 78 1.60 -12.37 2.44
C GLY A 78 3.02 -12.24 2.99
N ALA A 79 3.26 -11.21 3.79
CA ALA A 79 4.55 -10.94 4.42
C ALA A 79 4.84 -11.93 5.57
N THR A 80 6.11 -12.02 5.93
CA THR A 80 6.64 -12.82 7.05
C THR A 80 7.38 -11.92 8.03
N ALA A 81 7.73 -12.46 9.21
CA ALA A 81 8.54 -11.75 10.18
C ALA A 81 9.92 -11.33 9.60
N GLU A 82 10.47 -12.10 8.67
CA GLU A 82 11.73 -11.77 7.99
C GLU A 82 11.59 -10.49 7.13
N HIS A 83 10.48 -10.34 6.38
CA HIS A 83 10.19 -9.09 5.66
C HIS A 83 10.12 -7.90 6.61
N ALA A 84 9.45 -8.06 7.76
CA ALA A 84 9.32 -7.00 8.75
C ALA A 84 10.66 -6.62 9.37
N LEU A 85 11.52 -7.62 9.68
CA LEU A 85 12.84 -7.40 10.24
C LEU A 85 13.74 -6.60 9.28
N LEU A 86 13.83 -7.07 8.04
CA LEU A 86 14.67 -6.41 7.03
C LEU A 86 14.16 -5.00 6.69
N LEU A 87 12.85 -4.83 6.62
CA LEU A 87 12.27 -3.52 6.33
C LEU A 87 12.50 -2.53 7.48
N ARG A 88 12.41 -2.96 8.75
CA ARG A 88 12.72 -2.13 9.92
C ARG A 88 14.18 -1.68 9.98
N SER A 89 15.09 -2.47 9.46
CA SER A 89 16.51 -2.10 9.37
C SER A 89 16.81 -1.15 8.19
N ASN A 90 15.86 -0.94 7.28
CA ASN A 90 16.02 -0.06 6.14
C ASN A 90 15.70 1.39 6.53
N PRO A 91 16.63 2.35 6.38
CA PRO A 91 16.43 3.74 6.77
C PRO A 91 15.31 4.45 6.00
N ARG A 92 14.91 3.90 4.83
CA ARG A 92 13.79 4.42 4.02
C ARG A 92 12.42 4.04 4.58
N ALA A 93 12.36 3.07 5.51
CA ALA A 93 11.12 2.55 6.09
C ALA A 93 11.12 2.55 7.62
N PRO A 94 11.22 3.69 8.29
CA PRO A 94 11.38 3.74 9.75
C PRO A 94 10.13 3.38 10.55
N SER A 95 8.95 3.41 9.92
CA SER A 95 7.70 3.01 10.56
C SER A 95 7.14 1.76 9.89
N VAL A 96 7.30 0.60 10.55
CA VAL A 96 6.87 -0.72 10.04
C VAL A 96 5.99 -1.40 11.07
N ILE A 97 4.72 -1.54 10.74
CA ILE A 97 3.74 -2.30 11.53
C ILE A 97 3.53 -3.64 10.83
N PHE A 98 3.78 -4.74 11.54
CA PHE A 98 3.54 -6.10 11.05
C PHE A 98 2.45 -6.76 11.85
N GLU A 99 1.39 -7.17 11.18
CA GLU A 99 0.31 -7.99 11.75
C GLU A 99 0.51 -9.44 11.29
N GLU A 100 0.94 -10.27 12.22
CA GLU A 100 1.35 -11.65 11.94
C GLU A 100 0.18 -12.51 11.44
N THR A 101 -0.97 -12.44 12.11
CA THR A 101 -2.16 -13.22 11.73
C THR A 101 -2.63 -12.86 10.33
N ALA A 102 -2.65 -11.57 9.99
CA ALA A 102 -2.99 -11.10 8.67
C ALA A 102 -1.86 -11.32 7.64
N ARG A 103 -0.63 -11.60 8.09
CA ARG A 103 0.57 -11.61 7.25
C ARG A 103 0.70 -10.34 6.42
N LEU A 104 0.45 -9.20 7.06
CA LEU A 104 0.41 -7.89 6.43
C LEU A 104 1.41 -6.95 7.09
N ILE A 105 2.14 -6.22 6.27
CA ILE A 105 2.97 -5.11 6.72
C ILE A 105 2.38 -3.81 6.17
N VAL A 106 2.30 -2.80 7.02
CA VAL A 106 2.05 -1.41 6.66
C VAL A 106 3.35 -0.65 6.97
N ALA A 107 4.00 -0.14 5.93
CA ALA A 107 5.21 0.66 6.08
C ALA A 107 4.96 2.09 5.63
N ARG A 108 5.45 3.06 6.41
CA ARG A 108 5.23 4.49 6.20
C ARG A 108 6.55 5.24 6.12
N LYS A 109 6.56 6.29 5.31
CA LYS A 109 7.64 7.27 5.24
C LYS A 109 7.76 8.06 6.56
N PRO A 110 8.96 8.52 6.93
CA PRO A 110 9.13 9.40 8.10
C PRO A 110 8.24 10.62 8.00
N GLY A 111 7.51 10.93 9.07
CA GLY A 111 6.66 12.13 9.13
C GLY A 111 5.36 12.07 8.35
N SER A 112 5.04 10.95 7.71
CA SER A 112 3.73 10.78 7.07
C SER A 112 2.59 10.83 8.08
N VAL A 113 1.51 11.52 7.72
CA VAL A 113 0.35 11.70 8.58
C VAL A 113 -0.68 10.59 8.29
N GLU A 114 -1.23 10.00 9.36
CA GLU A 114 -2.36 9.09 9.19
C GLU A 114 -3.60 9.86 8.70
N LYS A 115 -4.31 9.26 7.75
CA LYS A 115 -5.57 9.82 7.25
C LYS A 115 -6.61 9.82 8.37
N THR A 116 -7.33 10.92 8.52
CA THR A 116 -8.51 10.97 9.37
C THR A 116 -9.52 9.95 8.85
N ARG A 117 -10.00 9.10 9.75
CA ARG A 117 -10.98 8.06 9.37
C ARG A 117 -12.36 8.66 9.19
N VAL A 118 -12.96 8.39 8.03
CA VAL A 118 -14.33 8.81 7.68
C VAL A 118 -15.13 7.61 7.16
N GLY A 119 -16.41 7.55 7.51
CA GLY A 119 -17.25 6.42 7.13
C GLY A 119 -16.97 5.15 7.94
N ARG A 120 -17.71 4.09 7.67
CA ARG A 120 -17.62 2.80 8.37
C ARG A 120 -17.92 1.66 7.41
N VAL A 121 -17.14 0.57 7.51
CA VAL A 121 -17.30 -0.67 6.77
C VAL A 121 -17.33 -1.84 7.74
N SER A 122 -18.20 -2.80 7.52
CA SER A 122 -18.21 -4.08 8.23
C SER A 122 -17.53 -5.14 7.37
N VAL A 123 -16.53 -5.83 7.91
CA VAL A 123 -15.88 -6.99 7.32
C VAL A 123 -16.42 -8.23 8.03
N VAL A 124 -17.05 -9.13 7.27
CA VAL A 124 -17.76 -10.28 7.82
C VAL A 124 -17.16 -11.55 7.25
N THR A 125 -16.92 -12.57 8.09
CA THR A 125 -16.47 -13.89 7.64
C THR A 125 -17.40 -14.99 8.13
N ALA A 126 -17.57 -16.03 7.31
CA ALA A 126 -18.38 -17.18 7.67
C ALA A 126 -17.65 -18.14 8.61
N GLY A 127 -16.36 -18.34 8.42
CA GLY A 127 -15.56 -19.29 9.20
C GLY A 127 -14.28 -18.68 9.77
N THR A 128 -13.71 -19.37 10.76
CA THR A 128 -12.47 -18.96 11.42
C THR A 128 -11.24 -18.99 10.50
N SER A 129 -11.23 -19.83 9.47
CA SER A 129 -10.18 -19.90 8.45
C SER A 129 -10.05 -18.62 7.62
N ASP A 130 -11.13 -17.82 7.56
CA ASP A 130 -11.17 -16.60 6.77
C ASP A 130 -10.66 -15.37 7.55
N VAL A 131 -10.49 -15.51 8.87
CA VAL A 131 -10.07 -14.42 9.76
C VAL A 131 -8.78 -13.73 9.30
N PRO A 132 -7.72 -14.44 8.86
CA PRO A 132 -6.50 -13.79 8.37
C PRO A 132 -6.75 -12.85 7.18
N ILE A 133 -7.60 -13.27 6.23
CA ILE A 133 -7.96 -12.46 5.06
C ILE A 133 -8.84 -11.27 5.47
N ALA A 134 -9.77 -11.49 6.38
CA ALA A 134 -10.62 -10.42 6.90
C ALA A 134 -9.83 -9.36 7.67
N LEU A 135 -8.82 -9.78 8.44
CA LEU A 135 -7.87 -8.86 9.09
C LEU A 135 -7.07 -8.05 8.08
N GLN A 136 -6.63 -8.66 6.96
CA GLN A 136 -6.00 -7.90 5.87
C GLN A 136 -6.95 -6.82 5.34
N ALA A 137 -8.18 -7.18 5.02
CA ALA A 137 -9.19 -6.24 4.52
C ALA A 137 -9.43 -5.10 5.52
N LYS A 138 -9.62 -5.43 6.80
CA LYS A 138 -9.81 -4.44 7.89
C LYS A 138 -8.64 -3.46 7.94
N ILE A 139 -7.40 -3.95 8.02
CA ILE A 139 -6.20 -3.10 8.16
C ILE A 139 -6.03 -2.21 6.92
N ILE A 140 -6.24 -2.75 5.71
CA ILE A 140 -6.15 -1.98 4.47
C ILE A 140 -7.20 -0.85 4.48
N VAL A 141 -8.45 -1.15 4.79
CA VAL A 141 -9.55 -0.17 4.86
C VAL A 141 -9.24 0.93 5.88
N GLU A 142 -8.77 0.57 7.08
CA GLU A 142 -8.37 1.52 8.12
C GLU A 142 -7.19 2.38 7.70
N THR A 143 -6.22 1.79 7.01
CA THR A 143 -5.05 2.50 6.47
C THR A 143 -5.45 3.52 5.39
N LEU A 144 -6.53 3.27 4.66
CA LEU A 144 -7.11 4.19 3.68
C LEU A 144 -7.96 5.31 4.29
N GLY A 145 -8.16 5.31 5.62
CA GLY A 145 -8.91 6.34 6.33
C GLY A 145 -10.41 6.04 6.47
N VAL A 146 -10.78 4.76 6.62
CA VAL A 146 -12.16 4.35 6.87
C VAL A 146 -12.20 3.50 8.16
N HIS A 147 -13.21 3.66 8.99
CA HIS A 147 -13.41 2.74 10.12
C HIS A 147 -13.85 1.36 9.63
N ALA A 148 -13.24 0.30 10.17
CA ALA A 148 -13.60 -1.06 9.82
C ALA A 148 -13.88 -1.92 11.07
N ASP A 149 -15.10 -2.43 11.16
CA ASP A 149 -15.49 -3.41 12.17
C ASP A 149 -15.32 -4.82 11.60
N LEU A 150 -14.83 -5.75 12.41
CA LEU A 150 -14.65 -7.15 12.02
C LEU A 150 -15.64 -8.03 12.79
N TYR A 151 -16.44 -8.81 12.05
CA TYR A 151 -17.38 -9.80 12.56
C TYR A 151 -16.98 -11.19 12.08
N PRO A 152 -16.12 -11.89 12.82
CA PRO A 152 -15.66 -13.21 12.42
C PRO A 152 -16.66 -14.30 12.77
N ASP A 153 -16.61 -15.42 12.03
CA ASP A 153 -17.31 -16.68 12.33
C ASP A 153 -18.84 -16.54 12.47
N VAL A 154 -19.46 -15.73 11.62
CA VAL A 154 -20.92 -15.57 11.56
C VAL A 154 -21.56 -16.47 10.48
N GLY A 155 -20.98 -17.66 10.25
CA GLY A 155 -21.48 -18.61 9.25
C GLY A 155 -22.86 -19.16 9.56
N ILE A 156 -23.45 -19.80 8.54
CA ILE A 156 -24.84 -20.26 8.52
C ILE A 156 -25.16 -21.48 9.43
N SER A 157 -24.20 -21.97 10.21
CA SER A 157 -24.39 -23.14 11.09
C SER A 157 -25.41 -22.91 12.22
N GLY A 158 -25.86 -21.68 12.43
CA GLY A 158 -26.91 -21.34 13.39
C GLY A 158 -27.23 -19.85 13.38
N LEU A 159 -28.52 -19.52 13.46
CA LEU A 159 -29.02 -18.13 13.51
C LEU A 159 -28.59 -17.34 14.76
N HIS A 160 -27.95 -18.00 15.72
CA HIS A 160 -27.49 -17.43 16.99
C HIS A 160 -26.02 -16.91 16.94
N ARG A 161 -25.35 -17.04 15.83
CA ARG A 161 -23.96 -16.53 15.60
C ARG A 161 -23.90 -15.13 15.07
#